data_6e558cd72c3e2a5f3de93e787bdd3311
#
_entry.id   6e558cd72c3e2a5f3de93e787bdd3311
#
_cell.length_a   1.000
_cell.length_b   1.000
_cell.length_c   1.000
_cell.angle_alpha   90.00
_cell.angle_beta   90.00
_cell.angle_gamma   90.00
#
_symmetry.space_group_name_H-M   'P 1'
#
loop_
_entity.id
_entity.type
_entity.pdbx_description
1 polymer ?
#
loop_
_entity_poly.entity_id
_entity_poly.type
_entity_poly.pdbx_seq_one_letter_code
_entity_poly.pdbx_strand_id
1 'polypeptide(L)'
;MATFIMLPDGTTLSHWDASGGGSALHADVDDDNGDTQYAFSNTNGERMIFTLAAPSVADGDIDTVNTVTIKASAAKTLSGSGRMTFLQTGTAADSSIISNGTDTIAVTSGGSYSTYSGTAETTSDGTNAWVYGDLAGLSIRVTKYRNDRYGETRVSYLYAEVDYTASAVAVTDNATFFGANF
;
A
#
# COMPACT_ATOMS: atom_id res chain seq x y z
N MET A 1 -1.06 -19.80 1.55
CA MET A 1 -1.11 -18.35 1.62
C MET A 1 -0.80 -17.83 0.24
N ALA A 2 -1.57 -16.91 -0.23
CA ALA A 2 -1.38 -16.23 -1.51
C ALA A 2 -1.33 -14.73 -1.28
N THR A 3 -0.74 -13.97 -2.20
CA THR A 3 -0.63 -12.52 -2.08
C THR A 3 -1.04 -11.86 -3.39
N PHE A 4 -1.57 -10.64 -3.28
CA PHE A 4 -1.70 -9.70 -4.39
C PHE A 4 -1.35 -8.29 -3.93
N ILE A 5 -1.12 -7.39 -4.87
CA ILE A 5 -0.83 -5.99 -4.59
C ILE A 5 -1.96 -5.10 -5.07
N MET A 6 -2.16 -3.98 -4.35
CA MET A 6 -3.07 -2.91 -4.73
C MET A 6 -2.25 -1.64 -4.91
N LEU A 7 -2.35 -1.04 -6.09
CA LEU A 7 -1.60 0.14 -6.49
C LEU A 7 -2.43 1.41 -6.31
N PRO A 8 -1.79 2.56 -6.11
CA PRO A 8 -2.45 3.86 -6.17
C PRO A 8 -3.16 4.06 -7.52
N ASP A 9 -4.42 4.47 -7.49
CA ASP A 9 -5.23 4.81 -8.67
C ASP A 9 -5.79 6.23 -8.65
N GLY A 10 -5.63 6.92 -7.52
CA GLY A 10 -6.07 8.30 -7.35
C GLY A 10 -5.31 9.02 -6.25
N THR A 11 -5.18 10.33 -6.38
CA THR A 11 -4.59 11.21 -5.36
C THR A 11 -5.70 12.02 -4.71
N THR A 12 -5.93 11.81 -3.42
CA THR A 12 -6.94 12.54 -2.64
C THR A 12 -6.37 13.79 -1.98
N LEU A 13 -5.14 13.70 -1.49
CA LEU A 13 -4.41 14.82 -0.89
C LEU A 13 -2.96 14.77 -1.35
N SER A 14 -2.42 15.91 -1.76
CA SER A 14 -1.01 16.04 -2.08
C SER A 14 -0.45 17.33 -1.51
N HIS A 15 0.43 17.20 -0.53
CA HIS A 15 1.36 18.27 -0.14
C HIS A 15 2.79 17.96 -0.63
N TRP A 16 2.98 16.79 -1.24
CA TRP A 16 4.23 16.41 -1.86
C TRP A 16 4.24 16.82 -3.32
N ASP A 17 5.42 17.03 -3.85
CA ASP A 17 5.64 17.38 -5.24
C ASP A 17 5.91 16.15 -6.10
N ALA A 18 5.60 16.25 -7.40
CA ALA A 18 5.85 15.23 -8.41
C ALA A 18 7.15 15.54 -9.17
N SER A 19 8.05 14.59 -9.31
CA SER A 19 9.32 14.78 -10.03
C SER A 19 9.15 14.99 -11.52
N GLY A 20 8.11 14.38 -12.11
CA GLY A 20 7.79 14.47 -13.53
C GLY A 20 7.04 15.74 -13.93
N GLY A 21 6.69 16.62 -12.98
CA GLY A 21 5.87 17.81 -13.25
C GLY A 21 4.46 17.47 -13.68
N GLY A 22 4.02 16.23 -13.51
CA GLY A 22 2.69 15.73 -13.81
C GLY A 22 1.65 16.20 -12.80
N SER A 23 0.38 16.20 -13.21
CA SER A 23 -0.75 16.64 -12.36
C SER A 23 -1.31 15.50 -11.48
N ALA A 24 -0.81 14.28 -11.60
CA ALA A 24 -1.35 13.10 -10.94
C ALA A 24 -0.25 12.37 -10.17
N LEU A 25 -0.08 12.73 -8.89
CA LEU A 25 0.99 12.19 -8.04
C LEU A 25 0.93 10.66 -7.89
N HIS A 26 -0.25 10.04 -8.00
CA HIS A 26 -0.38 8.59 -7.95
C HIS A 26 0.35 7.91 -9.11
N ALA A 27 0.38 8.52 -10.30
CA ALA A 27 1.09 7.99 -11.46
C ALA A 27 2.63 8.05 -11.33
N ASP A 28 3.14 8.79 -10.36
CA ASP A 28 4.58 8.84 -10.07
C ASP A 28 5.01 7.78 -9.03
N VAL A 29 4.06 7.03 -8.47
CA VAL A 29 4.30 6.05 -7.41
C VAL A 29 3.58 4.71 -7.61
N ASP A 30 2.96 4.48 -8.78
CA ASP A 30 2.19 3.25 -9.08
C ASP A 30 3.04 2.18 -9.79
N ASP A 31 4.25 2.51 -10.19
CA ASP A 31 5.18 1.58 -10.83
C ASP A 31 6.61 1.73 -10.30
N ASP A 32 7.42 0.67 -10.43
CA ASP A 32 8.81 0.67 -9.98
C ASP A 32 9.75 1.23 -11.07
N ASN A 33 9.45 2.42 -11.57
CA ASN A 33 10.26 3.12 -12.59
C ASN A 33 11.60 3.66 -12.06
N GLY A 34 11.93 3.36 -10.83
CA GLY A 34 13.19 3.76 -10.19
C GLY A 34 13.31 5.28 -10.04
N ASP A 35 14.42 5.83 -10.52
CA ASP A 35 14.76 7.25 -10.31
C ASP A 35 14.07 8.23 -11.26
N THR A 36 13.25 7.79 -12.20
CA THR A 36 12.70 8.65 -13.26
C THR A 36 11.42 9.36 -12.86
N GLN A 37 10.58 8.70 -12.05
CA GLN A 37 9.34 9.25 -11.52
C GLN A 37 9.26 8.95 -10.03
N TYR A 38 8.94 9.97 -9.25
CA TYR A 38 8.78 9.84 -7.80
C TYR A 38 8.02 11.03 -7.21
N ALA A 39 7.35 10.77 -6.11
CA ALA A 39 6.83 11.80 -5.24
C ALA A 39 7.90 12.20 -4.22
N PHE A 40 8.02 13.48 -3.88
CA PHE A 40 9.00 13.94 -2.90
C PHE A 40 8.50 15.06 -2.00
N SER A 41 9.07 15.13 -0.81
CA SER A 41 8.88 16.25 0.10
C SER A 41 10.17 16.56 0.86
N ASN A 42 10.38 17.84 1.11
CA ASN A 42 11.44 18.36 1.97
C ASN A 42 10.90 18.95 3.29
N THR A 43 9.60 18.97 3.49
CA THR A 43 8.91 19.64 4.60
C THR A 43 8.31 18.63 5.58
N ASN A 44 8.58 18.83 6.87
CA ASN A 44 8.04 17.98 7.93
C ASN A 44 6.52 18.12 8.06
N GLY A 45 5.84 17.00 8.21
CA GLY A 45 4.39 16.93 8.38
C GLY A 45 3.61 16.97 7.07
N GLU A 46 4.27 17.19 5.93
CA GLU A 46 3.61 17.07 4.62
C GLU A 46 3.15 15.65 4.36
N ARG A 47 1.98 15.54 3.75
CA ARG A 47 1.25 14.31 3.53
C ARG A 47 0.86 14.15 2.08
N MET A 48 0.79 12.89 1.66
CA MET A 48 0.10 12.46 0.45
C MET A 48 -0.86 11.32 0.83
N ILE A 49 -2.04 11.33 0.21
CA ILE A 49 -3.06 10.30 0.41
C ILE A 49 -3.50 9.80 -0.96
N PHE A 50 -3.50 8.50 -1.10
CA PHE A 50 -3.91 7.80 -2.31
C PHE A 50 -5.06 6.87 -2.04
N THR A 51 -6.01 6.83 -2.97
CA THR A 51 -6.91 5.69 -3.12
C THR A 51 -6.17 4.57 -3.83
N LEU A 52 -6.59 3.34 -3.58
CA LEU A 52 -6.01 2.16 -4.23
C LEU A 52 -6.98 1.58 -5.25
N ALA A 53 -6.42 1.01 -6.30
CA ALA A 53 -7.17 0.23 -7.27
C ALA A 53 -7.92 -0.92 -6.58
N ALA A 54 -9.04 -1.31 -7.15
CA ALA A 54 -9.80 -2.45 -6.64
C ALA A 54 -8.93 -3.72 -6.58
N PRO A 55 -9.21 -4.62 -5.61
CA PRO A 55 -8.50 -5.89 -5.52
C PRO A 55 -8.52 -6.64 -6.85
N SER A 56 -7.37 -7.18 -7.25
CA SER A 56 -7.23 -7.97 -8.49
C SER A 56 -7.79 -9.40 -8.37
N VAL A 57 -8.11 -9.83 -7.15
CA VAL A 57 -8.72 -11.12 -6.82
C VAL A 57 -10.16 -10.89 -6.44
N ALA A 58 -11.07 -11.73 -6.93
CA ALA A 58 -12.50 -11.60 -6.63
C ALA A 58 -12.82 -12.01 -5.19
N ASP A 59 -13.89 -11.43 -4.62
CA ASP A 59 -14.35 -11.73 -3.25
C ASP A 59 -14.57 -13.23 -3.01
N GLY A 60 -15.19 -13.91 -3.98
CA GLY A 60 -15.47 -15.35 -3.87
C GLY A 60 -14.22 -16.25 -3.89
N ASP A 61 -13.07 -15.72 -4.31
CA ASP A 61 -11.80 -16.46 -4.34
C ASP A 61 -10.98 -16.27 -3.04
N ILE A 62 -11.44 -15.43 -2.13
CA ILE A 62 -10.81 -15.14 -0.84
C ILE A 62 -11.68 -15.70 0.28
N ASP A 63 -11.12 -16.61 1.07
CA ASP A 63 -11.73 -17.11 2.30
C ASP A 63 -11.45 -16.15 3.47
N THR A 64 -10.20 -15.72 3.60
CA THR A 64 -9.77 -14.86 4.69
C THR A 64 -8.67 -13.91 4.21
N VAL A 65 -8.80 -12.62 4.51
CA VAL A 65 -7.70 -11.66 4.42
C VAL A 65 -6.88 -11.76 5.70
N ASN A 66 -5.63 -12.21 5.59
CA ASN A 66 -4.78 -12.45 6.75
C ASN A 66 -4.10 -11.16 7.22
N THR A 67 -3.45 -10.45 6.30
CA THR A 67 -2.77 -9.20 6.60
C THR A 67 -2.79 -8.24 5.43
N VAL A 68 -2.69 -6.95 5.75
CA VAL A 68 -2.42 -5.88 4.78
C VAL A 68 -1.15 -5.15 5.21
N THR A 69 -0.17 -5.06 4.32
CA THR A 69 1.13 -4.42 4.58
C THR A 69 1.39 -3.33 3.56
N ILE A 70 1.63 -2.11 4.02
CA ILE A 70 2.05 -1.02 3.12
C ILE A 70 3.54 -1.15 2.87
N LYS A 71 3.92 -1.06 1.61
CA LYS A 71 5.32 -1.08 1.18
C LYS A 71 5.62 0.09 0.25
N ALA A 72 6.84 0.58 0.33
CA ALA A 72 7.31 1.65 -0.54
C ALA A 72 8.77 1.46 -0.94
N SER A 73 9.09 1.75 -2.20
CA SER A 73 10.45 1.98 -2.64
C SER A 73 10.77 3.45 -2.41
N ALA A 74 11.73 3.74 -1.55
CA ALA A 74 12.03 5.09 -1.13
C ALA A 74 13.52 5.37 -1.02
N ALA A 75 13.88 6.64 -1.14
CA ALA A 75 15.23 7.15 -1.00
C ALA A 75 15.24 8.51 -0.29
N LYS A 76 16.41 8.97 0.11
CA LYS A 76 16.65 10.34 0.57
C LYS A 76 17.85 10.95 -0.15
N THR A 77 17.86 12.26 -0.32
CA THR A 77 18.91 12.92 -1.10
C THR A 77 20.18 13.26 -0.32
N LEU A 78 20.15 13.28 0.99
CA LEU A 78 21.30 13.67 1.83
C LEU A 78 21.53 12.73 3.01
N SER A 79 22.69 12.83 3.64
CA SER A 79 23.17 11.98 4.72
C SER A 79 22.46 12.16 6.08
N GLY A 80 21.27 12.70 6.11
CA GLY A 80 20.40 12.76 7.29
C GLY A 80 19.55 11.48 7.46
N SER A 81 18.83 11.34 8.56
CA SER A 81 17.85 10.28 8.77
C SER A 81 16.48 10.77 8.32
N GLY A 82 16.12 10.55 7.05
CA GLY A 82 14.74 10.72 6.60
C GLY A 82 13.85 9.71 7.31
N ARG A 83 12.63 10.11 7.71
CA ARG A 83 11.64 9.20 8.24
C ARG A 83 10.32 9.40 7.51
N MET A 84 9.69 8.29 7.19
CA MET A 84 8.32 8.25 6.68
C MET A 84 7.44 7.56 7.69
N THR A 85 6.18 7.92 7.68
CA THR A 85 5.14 7.20 8.39
C THR A 85 4.15 6.70 7.37
N PHE A 86 3.89 5.42 7.35
CA PHE A 86 2.80 4.84 6.60
C PHE A 86 1.57 4.72 7.49
N LEU A 87 0.44 5.06 6.93
CA LEU A 87 -0.82 4.89 7.60
C LEU A 87 -1.84 4.37 6.61
N GLN A 88 -2.47 3.27 6.98
CA GLN A 88 -3.64 2.77 6.29
C GLN A 88 -4.85 3.56 6.75
N THR A 89 -5.72 3.93 5.83
CA THR A 89 -6.98 4.59 6.16
C THR A 89 -8.10 3.89 5.40
N GLY A 90 -9.17 3.55 6.08
CA GLY A 90 -10.35 2.94 5.44
C GLY A 90 -11.18 3.91 4.61
N THR A 91 -10.88 5.19 4.66
CA THR A 91 -11.55 6.22 3.85
C THR A 91 -10.54 7.23 3.35
N ALA A 92 -10.80 7.81 2.18
CA ALA A 92 -9.95 8.82 1.58
C ALA A 92 -9.89 10.16 2.36
N ALA A 93 -10.62 10.30 3.45
CA ALA A 93 -10.61 11.49 4.26
C ALA A 93 -9.41 11.51 5.21
N ASP A 94 -8.64 12.59 5.20
CA ASP A 94 -7.47 12.80 6.06
C ASP A 94 -7.77 12.66 7.57
N SER A 95 -9.03 12.77 7.97
CA SER A 95 -9.49 12.68 9.35
C SER A 95 -9.94 11.29 9.80
N SER A 96 -10.18 10.37 8.89
CA SER A 96 -10.64 9.02 9.26
C SER A 96 -9.51 8.02 9.16
N ILE A 97 -8.74 7.96 10.23
CA ILE A 97 -7.68 6.97 10.40
C ILE A 97 -8.33 5.73 11.00
N ILE A 98 -8.42 4.68 10.22
CA ILE A 98 -8.98 3.41 10.69
C ILE A 98 -7.89 2.47 11.19
N SER A 99 -6.64 2.64 10.80
CA SER A 99 -5.63 1.72 11.23
C SER A 99 -4.72 2.27 12.32
N ASN A 100 -4.18 1.35 13.06
CA ASN A 100 -3.31 1.55 14.21
C ASN A 100 -1.84 1.66 13.86
N GLY A 101 -1.48 1.42 12.63
CA GLY A 101 -0.09 1.37 12.22
C GLY A 101 0.48 2.75 11.97
N THR A 102 1.00 3.40 13.00
CA THR A 102 1.88 4.56 12.80
C THR A 102 3.31 4.07 12.73
N ASP A 103 3.66 3.39 11.66
CA ASP A 103 5.04 2.94 11.49
C ASP A 103 5.93 4.08 11.06
N THR A 104 6.81 4.48 11.95
CA THR A 104 7.87 5.42 11.61
C THR A 104 9.05 4.66 11.02
N ILE A 105 9.18 4.71 9.71
CA ILE A 105 10.23 4.03 8.97
C ILE A 105 11.39 4.96 8.72
N ALA A 106 12.58 4.55 9.11
CA ALA A 106 13.80 5.28 8.83
C ALA A 106 14.25 5.02 7.39
N VAL A 107 14.17 6.00 6.51
CA VAL A 107 14.74 5.94 5.16
C VAL A 107 16.25 6.19 5.27
N THR A 108 17.01 5.13 5.16
CA THR A 108 18.47 5.17 5.40
C THR A 108 19.28 5.31 4.11
N SER A 109 18.73 4.92 2.97
CA SER A 109 19.46 4.94 1.71
C SER A 109 19.63 6.36 1.17
N GLY A 110 20.88 6.79 1.05
CA GLY A 110 21.23 8.06 0.41
C GLY A 110 21.40 7.87 -1.10
N GLY A 111 20.50 8.39 -1.90
CA GLY A 111 20.59 8.39 -3.35
C GLY A 111 20.16 7.12 -4.08
N SER A 112 20.03 5.98 -3.40
CA SER A 112 19.52 4.73 -3.98
C SER A 112 18.19 4.37 -3.35
N TYR A 113 17.25 3.86 -4.15
CA TYR A 113 15.97 3.41 -3.64
C TYR A 113 16.12 2.04 -2.95
N SER A 114 15.36 1.85 -1.89
CA SER A 114 15.25 0.59 -1.17
C SER A 114 13.80 0.37 -0.77
N THR A 115 13.37 -0.88 -0.74
CA THR A 115 12.02 -1.23 -0.29
C THR A 115 11.94 -1.17 1.24
N TYR A 116 10.94 -0.47 1.72
CA TYR A 116 10.56 -0.37 3.12
C TYR A 116 9.17 -0.94 3.29
N SER A 117 8.97 -1.65 4.40
CA SER A 117 7.68 -2.26 4.75
C SER A 117 7.18 -1.70 6.06
N GLY A 118 5.91 -1.39 6.13
CA GLY A 118 5.19 -1.15 7.36
C GLY A 118 4.92 -2.44 8.13
N THR A 119 4.22 -2.33 9.24
CA THR A 119 3.73 -3.50 9.98
C THR A 119 2.67 -4.23 9.16
N ALA A 120 2.70 -5.56 9.21
CA ALA A 120 1.64 -6.39 8.66
C ALA A 120 0.41 -6.31 9.59
N GLU A 121 -0.60 -5.55 9.18
CA GLU A 121 -1.80 -5.33 9.97
C GLU A 121 -2.79 -6.48 9.80
N THR A 122 -3.21 -7.07 10.92
CA THR A 122 -4.18 -8.18 10.94
C THR A 122 -5.62 -7.70 11.11
N THR A 123 -5.82 -6.42 11.35
CA THR A 123 -7.13 -5.80 11.60
C THR A 123 -7.32 -4.55 10.75
N SER A 124 -8.53 -4.29 10.28
CA SER A 124 -8.84 -3.13 9.43
C SER A 124 -8.97 -1.82 10.23
N ASP A 125 -9.34 -1.91 11.50
CA ASP A 125 -9.61 -0.77 12.37
C ASP A 125 -8.95 -0.90 13.76
N GLY A 126 -8.05 -1.89 13.90
CA GLY A 126 -7.38 -2.21 15.16
C GLY A 126 -8.15 -3.12 16.09
N THR A 127 -9.32 -3.55 15.69
CA THR A 127 -10.20 -4.41 16.48
C THR A 127 -10.75 -5.55 15.64
N ASN A 128 -11.30 -5.22 14.48
CA ASN A 128 -11.95 -6.18 13.60
C ASN A 128 -10.96 -6.74 12.57
N ALA A 129 -11.02 -8.05 12.35
CA ALA A 129 -10.28 -8.68 11.27
C ALA A 129 -10.66 -8.07 9.91
N TRP A 130 -9.72 -8.08 8.98
CA TRP A 130 -9.98 -7.64 7.63
C TRP A 130 -11.08 -8.47 6.97
N VAL A 131 -11.99 -7.80 6.28
CA VAL A 131 -12.91 -8.41 5.34
C VAL A 131 -12.66 -7.86 3.93
N TYR A 132 -13.04 -8.58 2.89
CA TYR A 132 -12.82 -8.16 1.51
C TYR A 132 -13.36 -6.74 1.22
N GLY A 133 -14.54 -6.42 1.78
CA GLY A 133 -15.15 -5.11 1.62
C GLY A 133 -14.31 -3.92 2.14
N ASP A 134 -13.45 -4.16 3.12
CA ASP A 134 -12.56 -3.12 3.66
C ASP A 134 -11.48 -2.73 2.65
N LEU A 135 -11.10 -3.66 1.77
CA LEU A 135 -10.08 -3.42 0.75
C LEU A 135 -10.57 -2.44 -0.33
N ALA A 136 -11.85 -2.49 -0.67
CA ALA A 136 -12.43 -1.62 -1.72
C ALA A 136 -12.39 -0.12 -1.38
N GLY A 137 -12.29 0.23 -0.09
CA GLY A 137 -12.19 1.62 0.39
C GLY A 137 -10.81 1.98 0.93
N LEU A 138 -9.82 1.09 0.77
CA LEU A 138 -8.51 1.28 1.35
C LEU A 138 -7.79 2.47 0.73
N SER A 139 -7.22 3.30 1.59
CA SER A 139 -6.36 4.42 1.21
C SER A 139 -5.03 4.30 1.93
N ILE A 140 -3.98 4.80 1.31
CA ILE A 140 -2.65 4.90 1.94
C ILE A 140 -2.33 6.37 2.18
N ARG A 141 -1.92 6.70 3.40
CA ARG A 141 -1.34 7.98 3.73
C ARG A 141 0.15 7.82 4.00
N VAL A 142 0.96 8.60 3.30
CA VAL A 142 2.38 8.75 3.60
C VAL A 142 2.61 10.14 4.16
N THR A 143 3.28 10.22 5.30
CA THR A 143 3.64 11.49 5.93
C THR A 143 5.14 11.56 6.06
N LYS A 144 5.74 12.66 5.63
CA LYS A 144 7.11 12.94 5.95
C LYS A 144 7.23 13.30 7.42
N TYR A 145 8.07 12.58 8.12
CA TYR A 145 8.31 12.79 9.54
C TYR A 145 9.76 13.21 9.76
N ARG A 146 9.95 14.35 10.37
CA ARG A 146 11.20 14.98 10.76
C ARG A 146 11.91 15.84 9.70
N ASN A 147 12.22 17.05 10.13
CA ASN A 147 13.11 17.98 9.46
C ASN A 147 14.56 17.56 9.64
N ASP A 148 15.08 16.84 8.69
CA ASP A 148 16.47 17.00 8.36
C ASP A 148 16.51 18.20 7.41
N ARG A 149 17.07 19.30 7.89
CA ARG A 149 16.99 20.64 7.30
C ARG A 149 17.35 20.77 5.81
N TYR A 150 17.73 19.68 5.14
CA TYR A 150 18.33 19.71 3.81
C TYR A 150 18.08 18.49 2.95
N GLY A 151 17.17 17.59 3.28
CA GLY A 151 16.97 16.38 2.50
C GLY A 151 15.53 16.12 2.07
N GLU A 152 15.35 15.83 0.80
CA GLU A 152 14.09 15.29 0.30
C GLU A 152 13.95 13.81 0.72
N THR A 153 12.76 13.42 1.08
CA THR A 153 12.32 12.02 1.07
C THR A 153 11.60 11.80 -0.25
N ARG A 154 11.98 10.76 -0.96
CA ARG A 154 11.45 10.38 -2.26
C ARG A 154 10.79 9.02 -2.17
N VAL A 155 9.67 8.86 -2.84
CA VAL A 155 8.95 7.58 -2.98
C VAL A 155 8.71 7.37 -4.47
N SER A 156 9.23 6.28 -5.04
CA SER A 156 9.06 5.93 -6.45
C SER A 156 8.05 4.82 -6.68
N TYR A 157 7.78 4.02 -5.67
CA TYR A 157 6.80 2.94 -5.73
C TYR A 157 6.11 2.77 -4.39
N LEU A 158 4.79 2.73 -4.41
CA LEU A 158 3.96 2.59 -3.21
C LEU A 158 2.85 1.58 -3.48
N TYR A 159 2.62 0.66 -2.56
CA TYR A 159 1.56 -0.32 -2.70
C TYR A 159 1.13 -0.91 -1.37
N ALA A 160 -0.08 -1.47 -1.34
CA ALA A 160 -0.50 -2.37 -0.29
C ALA A 160 -0.33 -3.83 -0.77
N GLU A 161 0.35 -4.64 -0.01
CA GLU A 161 0.42 -6.08 -0.20
C GLU A 161 -0.61 -6.74 0.71
N VAL A 162 -1.48 -7.53 0.12
CA VAL A 162 -2.53 -8.27 0.80
C VAL A 162 -2.17 -9.74 0.82
N ASP A 163 -2.00 -10.31 2.02
CA ASP A 163 -1.88 -11.75 2.21
C ASP A 163 -3.25 -12.33 2.53
N TYR A 164 -3.61 -13.42 1.87
CA TYR A 164 -4.92 -14.04 2.02
C TYR A 164 -4.88 -15.56 1.94
N THR A 165 -5.91 -16.17 2.48
CA THR A 165 -6.21 -17.59 2.30
C THR A 165 -7.23 -17.70 1.16
N ALA A 166 -6.91 -18.46 0.12
CA ALA A 166 -7.82 -18.67 -0.99
C ALA A 166 -8.99 -19.58 -0.57
N SER A 167 -10.17 -19.28 -1.11
CA SER A 167 -11.33 -20.14 -0.97
C SER A 167 -11.04 -21.52 -1.53
N ALA A 168 -11.50 -22.55 -0.84
CA ALA A 168 -11.43 -23.91 -1.37
C ALA A 168 -12.34 -24.01 -2.60
N VAL A 169 -11.77 -24.28 -3.76
CA VAL A 169 -12.55 -24.62 -4.95
C VAL A 169 -13.29 -25.91 -4.62
N ALA A 170 -14.62 -25.85 -4.54
CA ALA A 170 -15.41 -27.05 -4.42
C ALA A 170 -15.17 -27.89 -5.70
N VAL A 171 -14.36 -28.92 -5.56
CA VAL A 171 -14.25 -29.93 -6.60
C VAL A 171 -15.63 -30.63 -6.64
N THR A 172 -16.48 -30.18 -7.52
CA THR A 172 -17.66 -30.98 -7.89
C THR A 172 -17.11 -32.21 -8.59
N ASP A 173 -16.91 -33.26 -7.80
CA ASP A 173 -16.57 -34.56 -8.31
C ASP A 173 -17.77 -35.02 -9.13
N ASN A 174 -17.78 -34.71 -10.43
CA ASN A 174 -18.68 -35.30 -11.41
C ASN A 174 -18.20 -36.75 -11.65
N ALA A 175 -18.21 -37.55 -10.59
CA ALA A 175 -18.17 -38.97 -10.72
C ALA A 175 -19.50 -39.39 -11.38
N THR A 176 -19.55 -39.23 -12.70
CA THR A 176 -20.60 -39.90 -13.51
C THR A 176 -20.35 -41.39 -13.39
N PHE A 177 -21.05 -41.98 -12.45
CA PHE A 177 -21.08 -43.44 -12.28
C PHE A 177 -21.77 -44.00 -13.51
N PHE A 178 -21.00 -44.38 -14.52
CA PHE A 178 -21.50 -45.23 -15.59
C PHE A 178 -21.77 -46.60 -14.97
N GLY A 179 -22.99 -46.77 -14.50
CA GLY A 179 -23.49 -48.08 -14.12
C GLY A 179 -23.40 -49.01 -15.32
N ALA A 180 -22.45 -49.93 -15.29
CA ALA A 180 -22.41 -51.05 -16.23
C ALA A 180 -23.65 -51.91 -15.99
N ASN A 181 -24.61 -51.86 -16.90
CA ASN A 181 -25.63 -52.86 -17.00
C ASN A 181 -24.98 -54.11 -17.59
N PHE A 182 -24.92 -55.16 -16.78
CA PHE A 182 -24.73 -56.52 -17.23
C PHE A 182 -26.07 -57.23 -17.19
#